data_7a58f8e27d9b5f1cd48ef9553b87fd77
#
_entry.id   7a58f8e27d9b5f1cd48ef9553b87fd77
#
_cell.length_a   1.000
_cell.length_b   1.000
_cell.length_c   1.000
_cell.angle_alpha   90.00
_cell.angle_beta   90.00
_cell.angle_gamma   90.00
#
_symmetry.space_group_name_H-M   'P 1'
#
loop_
_entity.id
_entity.type
_entity.pdbx_description
1 polymer ?
#
loop_
_entity_poly.entity_id
_entity_poly.type
_entity_poly.pdbx_seq_one_letter_code
_entity_poly.pdbx_strand_id
1 'polypeptide(L)'
;MSGTKAKRDLTEGPLFVPIFTFVVPIILTGMLQILYNMADNIVVGRFSGDELALAAVGSTSSLSNLIINLLMGIAGGAAVVIAQSYGAKDYEKLSRAVHTSILFSVIGGIFFCVLGLAISRPALLLMATKDELMSRALLYLRIICLGIPASAIYNFGAAVLRSVGDSKTPLFILSSTGLINVLLNLFFVIVCKMSVDGVALATIISQYVSAAVVLIILFKRKDAPYTLELPKISIDPTILKRILALGLPAGFQGTLFSISNIILTAGINQLPTTDISGKTIAINIEGLVYTAMNSYLHASTTFTGQNYGAKKPDRIKKSIFYTVLQVFIVGFVGGQIINFFGEPLASLYIDANDPNKEAVMAAALELMSFMLSCYFLCGIMDTLSGAMRGLGYSVIPMIISIGAICVLRAIWIFYVFPMEEFHSLIGIYTVYPLSWSLGLIALGISLFIVYRRIKKKLSAEDSISLSAEAVK
;
A
#
# COMPACT_ATOMS: atom_id res chain seq x y z
N MET A 1 18.53 -29.17 11.03
CA MET A 1 18.38 -28.72 12.42
C MET A 1 18.74 -27.25 12.50
N SER A 2 17.78 -26.35 12.39
CA SER A 2 17.96 -24.91 12.61
C SER A 2 16.89 -24.51 13.61
N GLY A 3 17.35 -24.23 14.84
CA GLY A 3 16.47 -23.81 15.93
C GLY A 3 15.62 -22.61 15.51
N THR A 4 14.34 -22.75 15.61
CA THR A 4 13.37 -21.64 15.52
C THR A 4 13.75 -20.61 16.57
N LYS A 5 14.55 -19.57 16.16
CA LYS A 5 14.70 -18.37 17.00
C LYS A 5 13.31 -17.91 17.36
N ALA A 6 13.00 -17.93 18.65
CA ALA A 6 11.73 -17.43 19.19
C ALA A 6 11.44 -16.09 18.50
N LYS A 7 10.28 -15.98 17.82
CA LYS A 7 9.88 -14.75 17.16
C LYS A 7 9.87 -13.65 18.22
N ARG A 8 10.55 -12.55 17.93
CA ARG A 8 10.74 -11.46 18.86
C ARG A 8 9.37 -10.89 19.23
N ASP A 9 9.02 -10.96 20.51
CA ASP A 9 7.79 -10.38 21.03
C ASP A 9 7.86 -8.84 20.86
N LEU A 10 6.97 -8.27 20.04
CA LEU A 10 6.97 -6.83 19.77
C LEU A 10 6.38 -6.03 20.93
N THR A 11 5.84 -6.73 21.94
CA THR A 11 5.30 -6.12 23.15
C THR A 11 6.35 -5.97 24.28
N GLU A 12 7.60 -6.40 24.04
CA GLU A 12 8.70 -6.36 25.01
C GLU A 12 10.02 -5.87 24.39
N GLY A 13 10.99 -5.48 25.22
CA GLY A 13 12.32 -5.05 24.81
C GLY A 13 12.37 -3.69 24.12
N PRO A 14 13.50 -3.33 23.46
CA PRO A 14 13.66 -2.06 22.75
C PRO A 14 12.76 -1.99 21.51
N LEU A 15 12.42 -0.78 21.05
CA LEU A 15 11.49 -0.58 19.93
C LEU A 15 12.18 -0.08 18.67
N PHE A 16 13.20 0.77 18.77
CA PHE A 16 13.80 1.46 17.62
C PHE A 16 14.34 0.47 16.58
N VAL A 17 15.24 -0.43 16.98
CA VAL A 17 15.83 -1.42 16.06
C VAL A 17 14.81 -2.45 15.55
N PRO A 18 13.89 -2.99 16.38
CA PRO A 18 12.84 -3.88 15.88
C PRO A 18 11.91 -3.25 14.84
N ILE A 19 11.50 -1.98 15.01
CA ILE A 19 10.71 -1.27 14.00
C ILE A 19 11.49 -1.19 12.69
N PHE A 20 12.74 -0.74 12.73
CA PHE A 20 13.59 -0.64 11.54
C PHE A 20 13.77 -1.99 10.84
N THR A 21 14.14 -3.03 11.59
CA THR A 21 14.33 -4.39 11.02
C THR A 21 13.05 -5.02 10.50
N PHE A 22 11.89 -4.60 10.99
CA PHE A 22 10.58 -5.00 10.48
C PHE A 22 10.21 -4.27 9.20
N VAL A 23 10.55 -2.98 9.09
CA VAL A 23 10.20 -2.14 7.94
C VAL A 23 11.07 -2.45 6.72
N VAL A 24 12.36 -2.71 6.88
CA VAL A 24 13.28 -2.95 5.77
C VAL A 24 12.79 -4.03 4.80
N PRO A 25 12.32 -5.22 5.24
CA PRO A 25 11.74 -6.20 4.32
C PRO A 25 10.49 -5.71 3.59
N ILE A 26 9.69 -4.84 4.21
CA ILE A 26 8.48 -4.27 3.56
C ILE A 26 8.90 -3.27 2.48
N ILE A 27 9.89 -2.42 2.76
CA ILE A 27 10.48 -1.50 1.76
C ILE A 27 10.99 -2.29 0.56
N LEU A 28 11.81 -3.32 0.80
CA LEU A 28 12.34 -4.16 -0.26
C LEU A 28 11.23 -4.84 -1.06
N THR A 29 10.15 -5.29 -0.40
CA THR A 29 8.98 -5.86 -1.06
C THR A 29 8.34 -4.84 -2.03
N GLY A 30 8.12 -3.61 -1.57
CA GLY A 30 7.57 -2.55 -2.40
C GLY A 30 8.48 -2.14 -3.57
N MET A 31 9.78 -2.02 -3.33
CA MET A 31 10.76 -1.74 -4.40
C MET A 31 10.79 -2.85 -5.45
N LEU A 32 10.77 -4.11 -5.05
CA LEU A 32 10.70 -5.24 -5.97
C LEU A 32 9.41 -5.21 -6.81
N GLN A 33 8.27 -4.84 -6.22
CA GLN A 33 7.02 -4.68 -6.99
C GLN A 33 7.14 -3.61 -8.07
N ILE A 34 7.77 -2.48 -7.78
CA ILE A 34 8.03 -1.43 -8.79
C ILE A 34 8.92 -2.00 -9.91
N LEU A 35 10.01 -2.69 -9.56
CA LEU A 35 10.92 -3.28 -10.55
C LEU A 35 10.23 -4.32 -11.44
N TYR A 36 9.35 -5.16 -10.87
CA TYR A 36 8.60 -6.16 -11.66
C TYR A 36 7.59 -5.49 -12.61
N ASN A 37 6.85 -4.47 -12.14
CA ASN A 37 5.96 -3.70 -13.01
C ASN A 37 6.72 -2.99 -14.14
N MET A 38 7.93 -2.50 -13.86
CA MET A 38 8.80 -1.93 -14.91
C MET A 38 9.25 -3.00 -15.91
N ALA A 39 9.65 -4.19 -15.42
CA ALA A 39 10.04 -5.29 -16.29
C ALA A 39 8.88 -5.74 -17.19
N ASP A 40 7.65 -5.84 -16.66
CA ASP A 40 6.45 -6.16 -17.41
C ASP A 40 6.23 -5.15 -18.56
N ASN A 41 6.32 -3.85 -18.26
CA ASN A 41 6.16 -2.78 -19.24
C ASN A 41 7.28 -2.80 -20.31
N ILE A 42 8.53 -3.07 -19.92
CA ILE A 42 9.66 -3.18 -20.86
C ILE A 42 9.47 -4.39 -21.78
N VAL A 43 9.06 -5.54 -21.23
CA VAL A 43 8.86 -6.75 -22.03
C VAL A 43 7.72 -6.53 -23.05
N VAL A 44 6.58 -5.97 -22.60
CA VAL A 44 5.48 -5.62 -23.52
C VAL A 44 5.92 -4.62 -24.58
N GLY A 45 6.55 -3.51 -24.17
CA GLY A 45 6.88 -2.41 -25.08
C GLY A 45 7.97 -2.73 -26.10
N ARG A 46 8.95 -3.60 -25.74
CA ARG A 46 10.08 -3.88 -26.64
C ARG A 46 9.99 -5.19 -27.40
N PHE A 47 9.33 -6.19 -26.84
CA PHE A 47 9.40 -7.56 -27.37
C PHE A 47 8.07 -8.12 -27.86
N SER A 48 6.93 -7.46 -27.59
CA SER A 48 5.61 -7.97 -28.03
C SER A 48 5.38 -7.86 -29.54
N GLY A 49 6.11 -6.97 -30.23
CA GLY A 49 5.87 -6.67 -31.64
C GLY A 49 4.53 -6.01 -31.94
N ASP A 50 3.81 -5.56 -30.90
CA ASP A 50 2.50 -4.91 -30.98
C ASP A 50 2.60 -3.50 -30.40
N GLU A 51 2.61 -2.49 -31.26
CA GLU A 51 2.76 -1.08 -30.89
C GLU A 51 1.67 -0.56 -29.94
N LEU A 52 0.50 -1.20 -29.94
CA LEU A 52 -0.64 -0.84 -29.12
C LEU A 52 -0.68 -1.58 -27.77
N ALA A 53 0.18 -2.59 -27.57
CA ALA A 53 0.14 -3.44 -26.39
C ALA A 53 0.39 -2.65 -25.09
N LEU A 54 1.41 -1.79 -25.05
CA LEU A 54 1.74 -0.98 -23.88
C LEU A 54 0.61 0.01 -23.55
N ALA A 55 0.00 0.64 -24.55
CA ALA A 55 -1.12 1.54 -24.36
C ALA A 55 -2.37 0.80 -23.84
N ALA A 56 -2.61 -0.42 -24.30
CA ALA A 56 -3.71 -1.25 -23.83
C ALA A 56 -3.52 -1.65 -22.34
N VAL A 57 -2.32 -2.07 -21.94
CA VAL A 57 -1.99 -2.35 -20.52
C VAL A 57 -2.17 -1.09 -19.67
N GLY A 58 -1.66 0.05 -20.14
CA GLY A 58 -1.77 1.34 -19.43
C GLY A 58 -3.21 1.76 -19.18
N SER A 59 -4.10 1.57 -20.19
CA SER A 59 -5.52 1.96 -20.09
C SER A 59 -6.30 1.17 -19.03
N THR A 60 -5.85 -0.04 -18.67
CA THR A 60 -6.52 -0.91 -17.69
C THR A 60 -6.02 -0.74 -16.26
N SER A 61 -4.87 -0.11 -16.08
CA SER A 61 -4.18 -0.03 -14.78
C SER A 61 -4.99 0.68 -13.69
N SER A 62 -5.72 1.73 -14.04
CA SER A 62 -6.56 2.47 -13.08
C SER A 62 -7.67 1.60 -12.50
N LEU A 63 -8.33 0.78 -13.32
CA LEU A 63 -9.41 -0.11 -12.88
C LEU A 63 -8.87 -1.26 -12.03
N SER A 64 -7.75 -1.86 -12.45
CA SER A 64 -7.07 -2.91 -11.69
C SER A 64 -6.63 -2.41 -10.31
N ASN A 65 -6.02 -1.22 -10.25
CA ASN A 65 -5.58 -0.60 -9.00
C ASN A 65 -6.74 -0.28 -8.05
N LEU A 66 -7.90 0.11 -8.57
CA LEU A 66 -9.08 0.38 -7.74
C LEU A 66 -9.51 -0.87 -6.96
N ILE A 67 -9.63 -2.02 -7.64
CA ILE A 67 -10.02 -3.29 -7.02
C ILE A 67 -8.95 -3.75 -6.02
N ILE A 68 -7.68 -3.67 -6.40
CA ILE A 68 -6.55 -4.08 -5.55
C ILE A 68 -6.50 -3.21 -4.28
N ASN A 69 -6.63 -1.89 -4.40
CA ASN A 69 -6.60 -0.97 -3.26
C ASN A 69 -7.73 -1.25 -2.27
N LEU A 70 -8.93 -1.58 -2.75
CA LEU A 70 -10.04 -1.95 -1.89
C LEU A 70 -9.74 -3.25 -1.11
N LEU A 71 -9.24 -4.28 -1.79
CA LEU A 71 -8.84 -5.54 -1.17
C LEU A 71 -7.70 -5.37 -0.17
N MET A 72 -6.68 -4.56 -0.51
CA MET A 72 -5.58 -4.24 0.39
C MET A 72 -6.06 -3.48 1.63
N GLY A 73 -7.03 -2.58 1.48
CA GLY A 73 -7.66 -1.91 2.63
C GLY A 73 -8.34 -2.90 3.57
N ILE A 74 -9.11 -3.86 3.02
CA ILE A 74 -9.78 -4.89 3.84
C ILE A 74 -8.75 -5.82 4.50
N ALA A 75 -7.69 -6.21 3.79
CA ALA A 75 -6.57 -6.96 4.36
C ALA A 75 -5.86 -6.18 5.50
N GLY A 76 -5.78 -4.85 5.39
CA GLY A 76 -5.33 -3.96 6.46
C GLY A 76 -6.22 -4.03 7.70
N GLY A 77 -7.55 -4.13 7.53
CA GLY A 77 -8.51 -4.36 8.61
C GLY A 77 -8.28 -5.70 9.33
N ALA A 78 -8.05 -6.77 8.56
CA ALA A 78 -7.67 -8.08 9.09
C ALA A 78 -6.35 -8.00 9.89
N ALA A 79 -5.35 -7.28 9.35
CA ALA A 79 -4.06 -7.07 10.02
C ALA A 79 -4.24 -6.46 11.42
N VAL A 80 -5.13 -5.47 11.58
CA VAL A 80 -5.40 -4.85 12.88
C VAL A 80 -6.00 -5.85 13.87
N VAL A 81 -7.03 -6.60 13.46
CA VAL A 81 -7.71 -7.59 14.35
C VAL A 81 -6.72 -8.67 14.78
N ILE A 82 -5.89 -9.15 13.85
CA ILE A 82 -4.88 -10.18 14.11
C ILE A 82 -3.79 -9.64 15.03
N ALA A 83 -3.25 -8.43 14.78
CA ALA A 83 -2.23 -7.81 15.61
C ALA A 83 -2.71 -7.60 17.05
N GLN A 84 -3.93 -7.10 17.23
CA GLN A 84 -4.54 -6.90 18.55
C GLN A 84 -4.73 -8.23 19.30
N SER A 85 -5.25 -9.27 18.62
CA SER A 85 -5.45 -10.59 19.22
C SER A 85 -4.12 -11.27 19.58
N TYR A 86 -3.11 -11.13 18.71
CA TYR A 86 -1.76 -11.64 18.95
C TYR A 86 -1.10 -10.96 20.16
N GLY A 87 -1.17 -9.63 20.23
CA GLY A 87 -0.65 -8.85 21.35
C GLY A 87 -1.37 -9.13 22.68
N ALA A 88 -2.69 -9.41 22.64
CA ALA A 88 -3.47 -9.81 23.79
C ALA A 88 -3.20 -11.26 24.26
N LYS A 89 -2.43 -12.04 23.48
CA LYS A 89 -2.23 -13.49 23.66
C LYS A 89 -3.55 -14.27 23.66
N ASP A 90 -4.59 -13.72 23.04
CA ASP A 90 -5.90 -14.37 22.83
C ASP A 90 -5.81 -15.25 21.58
N TYR A 91 -5.24 -16.43 21.74
CA TYR A 91 -4.95 -17.33 20.64
C TYR A 91 -6.19 -17.95 20.00
N GLU A 92 -7.29 -18.05 20.75
CA GLU A 92 -8.57 -18.53 20.20
C GLU A 92 -9.15 -17.51 19.22
N LYS A 93 -9.21 -16.25 19.63
CA LYS A 93 -9.65 -15.15 18.76
C LYS A 93 -8.70 -14.93 17.60
N LEU A 94 -7.38 -15.06 17.82
CA LEU A 94 -6.37 -15.01 16.78
C LEU A 94 -6.61 -16.08 15.71
N SER A 95 -6.81 -17.33 16.12
CA SER A 95 -7.12 -18.44 15.22
C SER A 95 -8.37 -18.15 14.40
N ARG A 96 -9.48 -17.76 15.06
CA ARG A 96 -10.73 -17.37 14.37
C ARG A 96 -10.52 -16.22 13.38
N ALA A 97 -9.71 -15.22 13.74
CA ALA A 97 -9.41 -14.10 12.86
C ALA A 97 -8.60 -14.51 11.62
N VAL A 98 -7.62 -15.40 11.77
CA VAL A 98 -6.82 -15.93 10.66
C VAL A 98 -7.70 -16.74 9.70
N HIS A 99 -8.49 -17.70 10.22
CA HIS A 99 -9.36 -18.55 9.41
C HIS A 99 -10.43 -17.74 8.68
N THR A 100 -11.10 -16.80 9.38
CA THR A 100 -12.06 -15.86 8.76
C THR A 100 -11.42 -15.02 7.67
N SER A 101 -10.21 -14.49 7.91
CA SER A 101 -9.51 -13.64 6.94
C SER A 101 -9.15 -14.41 5.66
N ILE A 102 -8.62 -15.61 5.78
CA ILE A 102 -8.24 -16.43 4.61
C ILE A 102 -9.48 -16.89 3.84
N LEU A 103 -10.52 -17.38 4.52
CA LEU A 103 -11.75 -17.78 3.82
C LEU A 103 -12.42 -16.58 3.13
N PHE A 104 -12.48 -15.43 3.81
CA PHE A 104 -13.00 -14.20 3.21
C PHE A 104 -12.18 -13.76 1.99
N SER A 105 -10.85 -13.92 2.01
CA SER A 105 -10.00 -13.57 0.86
C SER A 105 -10.32 -14.43 -0.38
N VAL A 106 -10.69 -15.71 -0.19
CA VAL A 106 -11.12 -16.59 -1.28
C VAL A 106 -12.48 -16.13 -1.81
N ILE A 107 -13.47 -15.99 -0.92
CA ILE A 107 -14.84 -15.61 -1.33
C ILE A 107 -14.87 -14.21 -1.93
N GLY A 108 -14.25 -13.23 -1.26
CA GLY A 108 -14.15 -11.86 -1.73
C GLY A 108 -13.35 -11.75 -3.03
N GLY A 109 -12.26 -12.51 -3.16
CA GLY A 109 -11.47 -12.59 -4.38
C GLY A 109 -12.30 -13.13 -5.57
N ILE A 110 -13.06 -14.20 -5.37
CA ILE A 110 -13.96 -14.75 -6.39
C ILE A 110 -15.06 -13.73 -6.74
N PHE A 111 -15.66 -13.09 -5.72
CA PHE A 111 -16.67 -12.07 -5.95
C PHE A 111 -16.15 -10.92 -6.82
N PHE A 112 -14.97 -10.36 -6.49
CA PHE A 112 -14.37 -9.29 -7.29
C PHE A 112 -13.86 -9.75 -8.66
N CYS A 113 -13.46 -11.01 -8.80
CA CYS A 113 -13.15 -11.61 -10.11
C CYS A 113 -14.38 -11.61 -11.01
N VAL A 114 -15.50 -12.17 -10.53
CA VAL A 114 -16.77 -12.24 -11.29
C VAL A 114 -17.28 -10.84 -11.61
N LEU A 115 -17.27 -9.94 -10.62
CA LEU A 115 -17.65 -8.53 -10.81
C LEU A 115 -16.76 -7.85 -11.86
N GLY A 116 -15.44 -8.01 -11.76
CA GLY A 116 -14.48 -7.45 -12.72
C GLY A 116 -14.68 -7.97 -14.14
N LEU A 117 -14.92 -9.27 -14.30
CA LEU A 117 -15.24 -9.85 -15.60
C LEU A 117 -16.54 -9.28 -16.19
N ALA A 118 -17.58 -9.13 -15.37
CA ALA A 118 -18.88 -8.60 -15.78
C ALA A 118 -18.81 -7.12 -16.20
N ILE A 119 -18.09 -6.29 -15.43
CA ILE A 119 -18.02 -4.84 -15.68
C ILE A 119 -16.85 -4.42 -16.56
N SER A 120 -15.94 -5.32 -16.96
CA SER A 120 -14.70 -4.98 -17.70
C SER A 120 -14.98 -4.16 -18.98
N ARG A 121 -15.93 -4.60 -19.81
CA ARG A 121 -16.29 -3.87 -21.05
C ARG A 121 -17.01 -2.55 -20.79
N PRO A 122 -18.08 -2.48 -19.97
CA PRO A 122 -18.70 -1.22 -19.59
C PRO A 122 -17.71 -0.21 -18.96
N ALA A 123 -16.80 -0.67 -18.11
CA ALA A 123 -15.81 0.18 -17.48
C ALA A 123 -14.84 0.78 -18.49
N LEU A 124 -14.31 0.00 -19.43
CA LEU A 124 -13.44 0.51 -20.49
C LEU A 124 -14.16 1.51 -21.42
N LEU A 125 -15.45 1.28 -21.70
CA LEU A 125 -16.28 2.23 -22.46
C LEU A 125 -16.46 3.55 -21.70
N LEU A 126 -16.74 3.49 -20.39
CA LEU A 126 -16.86 4.69 -19.54
C LEU A 126 -15.53 5.48 -19.46
N MET A 127 -14.40 4.77 -19.56
CA MET A 127 -13.07 5.38 -19.62
C MET A 127 -12.71 5.94 -21.00
N ALA A 128 -13.64 5.91 -21.96
CA ALA A 128 -13.43 6.36 -23.34
C ALA A 128 -12.21 5.69 -24.01
N THR A 129 -12.01 4.39 -23.74
CA THR A 129 -10.92 3.62 -24.37
C THR A 129 -11.14 3.58 -25.88
N LYS A 130 -10.11 3.92 -26.65
CA LYS A 130 -10.17 3.94 -28.12
C LYS A 130 -10.50 2.55 -28.67
N ASP A 131 -11.29 2.47 -29.75
CA ASP A 131 -11.72 1.21 -30.37
C ASP A 131 -10.54 0.32 -30.77
N GLU A 132 -9.44 0.92 -31.24
CA GLU A 132 -8.20 0.21 -31.59
C GLU A 132 -7.56 -0.54 -30.40
N LEU A 133 -7.72 -0.02 -29.19
CA LEU A 133 -7.18 -0.61 -27.96
C LEU A 133 -8.17 -1.55 -27.28
N MET A 134 -9.46 -1.42 -27.55
CA MET A 134 -10.54 -2.06 -26.80
C MET A 134 -10.37 -3.58 -26.71
N SER A 135 -10.07 -4.24 -27.81
CA SER A 135 -9.92 -5.71 -27.84
C SER A 135 -8.77 -6.19 -26.95
N ARG A 136 -7.60 -5.53 -27.05
CA ARG A 136 -6.41 -5.86 -26.27
C ARG A 136 -6.58 -5.53 -24.78
N ALA A 137 -7.11 -4.35 -24.48
CA ALA A 137 -7.38 -3.90 -23.13
C ALA A 137 -8.39 -4.82 -22.43
N LEU A 138 -9.45 -5.22 -23.13
CA LEU A 138 -10.46 -6.13 -22.60
C LEU A 138 -9.88 -7.52 -22.33
N LEU A 139 -9.08 -8.06 -23.25
CA LEU A 139 -8.41 -9.35 -23.08
C LEU A 139 -7.47 -9.32 -21.86
N TYR A 140 -6.58 -8.33 -21.79
CA TYR A 140 -5.67 -8.14 -20.67
C TYR A 140 -6.41 -8.03 -19.34
N LEU A 141 -7.41 -7.14 -19.28
CA LEU A 141 -8.18 -6.90 -18.04
C LEU A 141 -8.91 -8.15 -17.57
N ARG A 142 -9.52 -8.92 -18.49
CA ARG A 142 -10.20 -10.17 -18.14
C ARG A 142 -9.24 -11.22 -17.59
N ILE A 143 -8.05 -11.35 -18.17
CA ILE A 143 -7.03 -12.26 -17.64
C ILE A 143 -6.59 -11.79 -16.25
N ILE A 144 -6.30 -10.50 -16.07
CA ILE A 144 -5.92 -9.95 -14.73
C ILE A 144 -7.04 -10.17 -13.70
N CYS A 145 -8.31 -10.04 -14.09
CA CYS A 145 -9.43 -10.32 -13.18
C CYS A 145 -9.42 -11.77 -12.66
N LEU A 146 -9.01 -12.75 -13.48
CA LEU A 146 -8.83 -14.14 -13.02
C LEU A 146 -7.71 -14.28 -11.97
N GLY A 147 -6.78 -13.36 -11.90
CA GLY A 147 -5.73 -13.32 -10.87
C GLY A 147 -6.18 -12.71 -9.52
N ILE A 148 -7.33 -12.00 -9.49
CA ILE A 148 -7.79 -11.32 -8.27
C ILE A 148 -7.92 -12.27 -7.05
N PRO A 149 -8.48 -13.49 -7.17
CA PRO A 149 -8.56 -14.41 -6.03
C PRO A 149 -7.18 -14.76 -5.46
N ALA A 150 -6.21 -15.01 -6.32
CA ALA A 150 -4.84 -15.31 -5.90
C ALA A 150 -4.17 -14.11 -5.22
N SER A 151 -4.33 -12.93 -5.81
CA SER A 151 -3.84 -11.67 -5.23
C SER A 151 -4.47 -11.40 -3.85
N ALA A 152 -5.78 -11.62 -3.69
CA ALA A 152 -6.46 -11.49 -2.41
C ALA A 152 -5.88 -12.45 -1.36
N ILE A 153 -5.75 -13.74 -1.68
CA ILE A 153 -5.17 -14.76 -0.78
C ILE A 153 -3.75 -14.36 -0.35
N TYR A 154 -2.91 -13.96 -1.29
CA TYR A 154 -1.55 -13.51 -0.96
C TYR A 154 -1.56 -12.29 -0.04
N ASN A 155 -2.34 -11.24 -0.36
CA ASN A 155 -2.37 -10.02 0.44
C ASN A 155 -2.88 -10.25 1.87
N PHE A 156 -3.94 -11.05 2.05
CA PHE A 156 -4.43 -11.42 3.38
C PHE A 156 -3.42 -12.31 4.13
N GLY A 157 -2.82 -13.30 3.47
CA GLY A 157 -1.79 -14.14 4.07
C GLY A 157 -0.54 -13.35 4.48
N ALA A 158 -0.09 -12.41 3.64
CA ALA A 158 0.98 -11.48 3.96
C ALA A 158 0.60 -10.55 5.13
N ALA A 159 -0.67 -10.10 5.20
CA ALA A 159 -1.17 -9.31 6.31
C ALA A 159 -1.15 -10.10 7.63
N VAL A 160 -1.56 -11.39 7.62
CA VAL A 160 -1.42 -12.30 8.77
C VAL A 160 0.02 -12.36 9.25
N LEU A 161 0.96 -12.65 8.34
CA LEU A 161 2.38 -12.79 8.68
C LEU A 161 2.97 -11.49 9.25
N ARG A 162 2.69 -10.35 8.61
CA ARG A 162 3.14 -9.05 9.11
C ARG A 162 2.55 -8.72 10.48
N SER A 163 1.29 -9.03 10.72
CA SER A 163 0.60 -8.75 11.98
C SER A 163 1.19 -9.48 13.19
N VAL A 164 1.82 -10.64 12.96
CA VAL A 164 2.54 -11.41 13.99
C VAL A 164 4.04 -11.11 14.02
N GLY A 165 4.50 -10.07 13.31
CA GLY A 165 5.89 -9.61 13.31
C GLY A 165 6.79 -10.25 12.25
N ASP A 166 6.25 -11.03 11.31
CA ASP A 166 7.01 -11.66 10.23
C ASP A 166 6.89 -10.88 8.91
N SER A 167 7.77 -9.89 8.71
CA SER A 167 7.87 -9.15 7.44
C SER A 167 8.81 -9.81 6.43
N LYS A 168 9.66 -10.75 6.85
CA LYS A 168 10.64 -11.40 5.96
C LYS A 168 10.01 -12.43 5.04
N THR A 169 9.09 -13.23 5.57
CA THR A 169 8.44 -14.29 4.77
C THR A 169 7.70 -13.73 3.56
N PRO A 170 6.86 -12.67 3.65
CA PRO A 170 6.27 -12.02 2.48
C PRO A 170 7.29 -11.52 1.46
N LEU A 171 8.44 -10.98 1.91
CA LEU A 171 9.52 -10.57 1.02
C LEU A 171 10.08 -11.76 0.21
N PHE A 172 10.39 -12.88 0.88
CA PHE A 172 10.90 -14.06 0.19
C PHE A 172 9.91 -14.64 -0.81
N ILE A 173 8.62 -14.66 -0.47
CA ILE A 173 7.58 -15.11 -1.41
C ILE A 173 7.60 -14.22 -2.64
N LEU A 174 7.51 -12.90 -2.46
CA LEU A 174 7.43 -11.96 -3.59
C LEU A 174 8.71 -11.95 -4.42
N SER A 175 9.89 -12.04 -3.79
CA SER A 175 11.15 -12.11 -4.51
C SER A 175 11.22 -13.33 -5.43
N SER A 176 10.82 -14.50 -4.93
CA SER A 176 10.82 -15.74 -5.70
C SER A 176 9.79 -15.72 -6.83
N THR A 177 8.57 -15.27 -6.53
CA THR A 177 7.48 -15.26 -7.50
C THR A 177 7.60 -14.13 -8.52
N GLY A 178 8.23 -13.01 -8.16
CA GLY A 178 8.55 -11.96 -9.11
C GLY A 178 9.63 -12.39 -10.09
N LEU A 179 10.63 -13.15 -9.66
CA LEU A 179 11.58 -13.76 -10.60
C LEU A 179 10.88 -14.71 -11.57
N ILE A 180 9.96 -15.55 -11.06
CA ILE A 180 9.12 -16.43 -11.90
C ILE A 180 8.31 -15.60 -12.90
N ASN A 181 7.72 -14.47 -12.45
CA ASN A 181 6.96 -13.58 -13.31
C ASN A 181 7.81 -13.06 -14.48
N VAL A 182 9.01 -12.52 -14.20
CA VAL A 182 9.91 -12.01 -15.26
C VAL A 182 10.31 -13.13 -16.24
N LEU A 183 10.64 -14.32 -15.74
CA LEU A 183 10.99 -15.45 -16.59
C LEU A 183 9.80 -15.90 -17.48
N LEU A 184 8.59 -15.95 -16.92
CA LEU A 184 7.38 -16.28 -17.68
C LEU A 184 7.03 -15.20 -18.69
N ASN A 185 7.22 -13.92 -18.38
CA ASN A 185 7.03 -12.82 -19.33
C ASN A 185 7.94 -12.99 -20.55
N LEU A 186 9.24 -13.22 -20.32
CA LEU A 186 10.19 -13.46 -21.40
C LEU A 186 9.81 -14.71 -22.21
N PHE A 187 9.38 -15.77 -21.54
CA PHE A 187 8.96 -17.01 -22.21
C PHE A 187 7.72 -16.78 -23.08
N PHE A 188 6.64 -16.23 -22.53
CA PHE A 188 5.39 -16.05 -23.27
C PHE A 188 5.54 -15.03 -24.41
N VAL A 189 6.23 -13.92 -24.17
CA VAL A 189 6.35 -12.86 -25.17
C VAL A 189 7.38 -13.20 -26.24
N ILE A 190 8.58 -13.70 -25.87
CA ILE A 190 9.67 -13.92 -26.82
C ILE A 190 9.53 -15.29 -27.49
N VAL A 191 9.29 -16.36 -26.72
CA VAL A 191 9.26 -17.74 -27.26
C VAL A 191 7.91 -18.06 -27.84
N CYS A 192 6.81 -17.81 -27.09
CA CYS A 192 5.45 -18.10 -27.55
C CYS A 192 4.85 -17.03 -28.47
N LYS A 193 5.55 -15.87 -28.66
CA LYS A 193 5.10 -14.76 -29.50
C LYS A 193 3.72 -14.20 -29.12
N MET A 194 3.41 -14.25 -27.83
CA MET A 194 2.21 -13.63 -27.24
C MET A 194 2.42 -12.14 -27.02
N SER A 195 1.32 -11.38 -26.96
CA SER A 195 1.34 -9.93 -26.70
C SER A 195 0.89 -9.62 -25.25
N VAL A 196 -0.15 -8.82 -25.09
CA VAL A 196 -0.72 -8.44 -23.78
C VAL A 196 -1.20 -9.64 -22.95
N ASP A 197 -1.71 -10.65 -23.63
CA ASP A 197 -2.17 -11.92 -23.03
C ASP A 197 -1.04 -12.70 -22.38
N GLY A 198 0.15 -12.72 -22.99
CA GLY A 198 1.32 -13.39 -22.45
C GLY A 198 1.76 -12.79 -21.13
N VAL A 199 1.84 -11.46 -21.03
CA VAL A 199 2.21 -10.75 -19.79
C VAL A 199 1.12 -10.89 -18.73
N ALA A 200 -0.15 -10.81 -19.10
CA ALA A 200 -1.25 -11.06 -18.17
C ALA A 200 -1.21 -12.47 -17.59
N LEU A 201 -0.95 -13.50 -18.42
CA LEU A 201 -0.79 -14.89 -17.97
C LEU A 201 0.40 -15.08 -17.04
N ALA A 202 1.55 -14.51 -17.36
CA ALA A 202 2.73 -14.55 -16.48
C ALA A 202 2.43 -13.96 -15.11
N THR A 203 1.73 -12.83 -15.09
CA THR A 203 1.33 -12.14 -13.84
C THR A 203 0.39 -13.00 -13.01
N ILE A 204 -0.68 -13.55 -13.58
CA ILE A 204 -1.64 -14.36 -12.81
C ILE A 204 -1.03 -15.68 -12.33
N ILE A 205 -0.21 -16.35 -13.14
CA ILE A 205 0.49 -17.58 -12.72
C ILE A 205 1.37 -17.28 -11.51
N SER A 206 2.15 -16.21 -11.54
CA SER A 206 3.00 -15.78 -10.42
C SER A 206 2.19 -15.44 -9.16
N GLN A 207 1.02 -14.81 -9.33
CA GLN A 207 0.09 -14.55 -8.22
C GLN A 207 -0.46 -15.84 -7.61
N TYR A 208 -0.84 -16.83 -8.42
CA TYR A 208 -1.30 -18.14 -7.93
C TYR A 208 -0.18 -18.89 -7.21
N VAL A 209 1.06 -18.83 -7.69
CA VAL A 209 2.23 -19.38 -6.99
C VAL A 209 2.42 -18.68 -5.65
N SER A 210 2.33 -17.34 -5.60
CA SER A 210 2.41 -16.59 -4.35
C SER A 210 1.33 -16.98 -3.35
N ALA A 211 0.10 -17.13 -3.81
CA ALA A 211 -1.04 -17.58 -3.00
C ALA A 211 -0.83 -18.99 -2.46
N ALA A 212 -0.39 -19.92 -3.31
CA ALA A 212 -0.11 -21.28 -2.89
C ALA A 212 1.00 -21.34 -1.84
N VAL A 213 2.10 -20.61 -2.06
CA VAL A 213 3.24 -20.60 -1.14
C VAL A 213 2.85 -20.00 0.22
N VAL A 214 2.11 -18.88 0.27
CA VAL A 214 1.67 -18.29 1.54
C VAL A 214 0.73 -19.24 2.30
N LEU A 215 -0.19 -19.91 1.62
CA LEU A 215 -1.06 -20.91 2.25
C LEU A 215 -0.27 -22.09 2.81
N ILE A 216 0.65 -22.67 2.02
CA ILE A 216 1.53 -23.77 2.46
C ILE A 216 2.30 -23.36 3.71
N ILE A 217 2.82 -22.14 3.77
CA ILE A 217 3.53 -21.64 4.95
C ILE A 217 2.60 -21.56 6.17
N LEU A 218 1.38 -21.05 6.00
CA LEU A 218 0.40 -20.94 7.09
C LEU A 218 -0.04 -22.31 7.60
N PHE A 219 -0.21 -23.32 6.71
CA PHE A 219 -0.55 -24.68 7.10
C PHE A 219 0.62 -25.44 7.76
N LYS A 220 1.87 -25.19 7.34
CA LYS A 220 3.04 -25.93 7.85
C LYS A 220 3.57 -25.43 9.19
N ARG A 221 3.20 -24.25 9.65
CA ARG A 221 3.67 -23.69 10.94
C ARG A 221 2.89 -24.21 12.13
N LYS A 222 2.84 -25.54 12.33
CA LYS A 222 1.99 -26.23 13.33
C LYS A 222 2.15 -25.74 14.77
N ASP A 223 3.33 -25.23 15.14
CA ASP A 223 3.61 -24.73 16.49
C ASP A 223 3.26 -23.24 16.67
N ALA A 224 2.71 -22.59 15.66
CA ALA A 224 2.38 -21.17 15.71
C ALA A 224 0.88 -20.96 16.05
N PRO A 225 0.55 -19.99 16.91
CA PRO A 225 -0.85 -19.76 17.30
C PRO A 225 -1.72 -19.21 16.16
N TYR A 226 -1.13 -18.89 15.01
CA TYR A 226 -1.78 -18.43 13.77
C TYR A 226 -1.75 -19.47 12.65
N THR A 227 -1.52 -20.73 13.00
CA THR A 227 -1.56 -21.86 12.04
C THR A 227 -2.95 -21.97 11.43
N LEU A 228 -2.98 -22.20 10.11
CA LEU A 228 -4.22 -22.50 9.40
C LEU A 228 -4.51 -24.01 9.50
N GLU A 229 -5.71 -24.35 9.93
CA GLU A 229 -6.16 -25.74 10.08
C GLU A 229 -7.45 -25.95 9.29
N LEU A 230 -7.46 -26.90 8.36
CA LEU A 230 -8.62 -27.14 7.48
C LEU A 230 -9.95 -27.33 8.23
N PRO A 231 -10.03 -28.09 9.34
CA PRO A 231 -11.29 -28.27 10.07
C PRO A 231 -11.82 -26.99 10.74
N LYS A 232 -10.96 -25.99 10.96
CA LYS A 232 -11.31 -24.72 11.60
C LYS A 232 -11.63 -23.60 10.62
N ILE A 233 -11.54 -23.86 9.31
CA ILE A 233 -11.83 -22.85 8.28
C ILE A 233 -13.32 -22.55 8.30
N SER A 234 -13.65 -21.39 8.87
CA SER A 234 -15.01 -20.86 8.98
C SER A 234 -15.01 -19.34 9.04
N ILE A 235 -16.12 -18.74 8.71
CA ILE A 235 -16.34 -17.31 8.90
C ILE A 235 -16.99 -17.08 10.25
N ASP A 236 -16.29 -16.35 11.14
CA ASP A 236 -16.89 -15.78 12.33
C ASP A 236 -17.51 -14.41 11.96
N PRO A 237 -18.85 -14.27 12.01
CA PRO A 237 -19.53 -13.02 11.59
C PRO A 237 -19.11 -11.81 12.42
N THR A 238 -18.79 -11.98 13.69
CA THR A 238 -18.38 -10.90 14.60
C THR A 238 -17.00 -10.39 14.21
N ILE A 239 -16.09 -11.31 13.92
CA ILE A 239 -14.72 -10.99 13.47
C ILE A 239 -14.77 -10.37 12.07
N LEU A 240 -15.54 -10.95 11.15
CA LEU A 240 -15.69 -10.41 9.79
C LEU A 240 -16.25 -8.99 9.83
N LYS A 241 -17.30 -8.74 10.61
CA LYS A 241 -17.85 -7.38 10.79
C LYS A 241 -16.78 -6.40 11.27
N ARG A 242 -15.92 -6.80 12.19
CA ARG A 242 -14.82 -5.97 12.70
C ARG A 242 -13.74 -5.74 11.64
N ILE A 243 -13.36 -6.76 10.87
CA ILE A 243 -12.42 -6.65 9.75
C ILE A 243 -12.95 -5.66 8.71
N LEU A 244 -14.22 -5.79 8.32
CA LEU A 244 -14.85 -4.89 7.35
C LEU A 244 -14.99 -3.46 7.87
N ALA A 245 -15.39 -3.28 9.14
CA ALA A 245 -15.50 -1.96 9.76
C ALA A 245 -14.16 -1.20 9.82
N LEU A 246 -13.04 -1.93 9.90
CA LEU A 246 -11.70 -1.35 9.88
C LEU A 246 -11.13 -1.25 8.46
N GLY A 247 -11.41 -2.23 7.62
CA GLY A 247 -10.80 -2.36 6.30
C GLY A 247 -11.50 -1.56 5.20
N LEU A 248 -12.84 -1.52 5.19
CA LEU A 248 -13.57 -0.77 4.16
C LEU A 248 -13.22 0.73 4.17
N PRO A 249 -13.19 1.44 5.32
CA PRO A 249 -12.76 2.84 5.33
C PRO A 249 -11.36 3.03 4.77
N ALA A 250 -10.42 2.11 5.06
CA ALA A 250 -9.07 2.17 4.54
C ALA A 250 -9.00 1.93 3.03
N GLY A 251 -9.81 1.02 2.50
CA GLY A 251 -9.92 0.75 1.06
C GLY A 251 -10.55 1.93 0.31
N PHE A 252 -11.62 2.50 0.84
CA PHE A 252 -12.25 3.70 0.28
C PHE A 252 -11.29 4.90 0.27
N GLN A 253 -10.49 5.08 1.32
CA GLN A 253 -9.46 6.13 1.35
C GLN A 253 -8.48 5.99 0.18
N GLY A 254 -7.99 4.77 -0.10
CA GLY A 254 -7.10 4.51 -1.24
C GLY A 254 -7.75 4.79 -2.60
N THR A 255 -9.02 4.43 -2.76
CA THR A 255 -9.79 4.71 -3.98
C THR A 255 -9.97 6.22 -4.20
N LEU A 256 -10.31 6.98 -3.14
CA LEU A 256 -10.49 8.42 -3.23
C LEU A 256 -9.19 9.17 -3.51
N PHE A 257 -8.05 8.66 -3.03
CA PHE A 257 -6.74 9.19 -3.43
C PHE A 257 -6.48 9.04 -4.92
N SER A 258 -6.85 7.91 -5.51
CA SER A 258 -6.73 7.71 -6.96
C SER A 258 -7.58 8.71 -7.74
N ILE A 259 -8.81 8.97 -7.30
CA ILE A 259 -9.70 9.98 -7.91
C ILE A 259 -9.09 11.40 -7.77
N SER A 260 -8.57 11.74 -6.59
CA SER A 260 -7.91 13.02 -6.35
C SER A 260 -6.70 13.23 -7.27
N ASN A 261 -5.91 12.18 -7.51
CA ASN A 261 -4.78 12.24 -8.44
C ASN A 261 -5.23 12.41 -9.90
N ILE A 262 -6.37 11.86 -10.31
CA ILE A 262 -6.94 12.11 -11.65
C ILE A 262 -7.30 13.58 -11.83
N ILE A 263 -7.94 14.21 -10.82
CA ILE A 263 -8.28 15.64 -10.84
C ILE A 263 -7.01 16.51 -10.99
N LEU A 264 -5.97 16.19 -10.22
CA LEU A 264 -4.69 16.90 -10.33
C LEU A 264 -4.04 16.71 -11.70
N THR A 265 -4.08 15.49 -12.26
CA THR A 265 -3.54 15.21 -13.58
C THR A 265 -4.26 16.00 -14.67
N ALA A 266 -5.58 16.19 -14.55
CA ALA A 266 -6.35 17.02 -15.48
C ALA A 266 -5.89 18.51 -15.45
N GLY A 267 -5.52 19.02 -14.27
CA GLY A 267 -4.90 20.34 -14.15
C GLY A 267 -3.51 20.41 -14.79
N ILE A 268 -2.67 19.41 -14.52
CA ILE A 268 -1.29 19.34 -15.07
C ILE A 268 -1.29 19.25 -16.60
N ASN A 269 -2.27 18.59 -17.19
CA ASN A 269 -2.38 18.46 -18.65
C ASN A 269 -2.69 19.81 -19.36
N GLN A 270 -2.95 20.89 -18.63
CA GLN A 270 -3.09 22.24 -19.17
C GLN A 270 -1.73 22.98 -19.28
N LEU A 271 -0.68 22.42 -18.67
CA LEU A 271 0.67 22.98 -18.68
C LEU A 271 1.45 22.57 -19.95
N PRO A 272 2.59 23.22 -20.24
CA PRO A 272 3.48 22.83 -21.33
C PRO A 272 3.90 21.35 -21.27
N THR A 273 4.13 20.75 -22.43
CA THR A 273 4.55 19.33 -22.54
C THR A 273 5.87 19.05 -21.82
N THR A 274 6.76 20.01 -21.74
CA THR A 274 8.02 19.93 -20.97
C THR A 274 7.76 19.70 -19.49
N ASP A 275 6.79 20.41 -18.90
CA ASP A 275 6.39 20.29 -17.50
C ASP A 275 5.73 18.93 -17.22
N ILE A 276 4.88 18.47 -18.15
CA ILE A 276 4.24 17.15 -18.06
C ILE A 276 5.29 16.02 -18.08
N SER A 277 6.30 16.16 -18.96
CA SER A 277 7.41 15.22 -19.06
C SER A 277 8.30 15.25 -17.81
N GLY A 278 8.68 16.45 -17.37
CA GLY A 278 9.46 16.64 -16.14
C GLY A 278 8.75 16.07 -14.90
N LYS A 279 7.44 16.35 -14.76
CA LYS A 279 6.61 15.75 -13.70
C LYS A 279 6.61 14.22 -13.75
N THR A 280 6.53 13.62 -14.92
CA THR A 280 6.50 12.17 -15.05
C THR A 280 7.80 11.54 -14.57
N ILE A 281 8.93 12.16 -14.89
CA ILE A 281 10.26 11.76 -14.40
C ILE A 281 10.33 11.89 -12.88
N ALA A 282 9.96 13.06 -12.35
CA ALA A 282 9.98 13.35 -10.93
C ALA A 282 9.17 12.31 -10.11
N ILE A 283 7.93 12.03 -10.52
CA ILE A 283 7.06 11.06 -9.83
C ILE A 283 7.64 9.64 -9.82
N ASN A 284 8.27 9.20 -10.92
CA ASN A 284 8.89 7.89 -10.97
C ASN A 284 10.04 7.76 -9.95
N ILE A 285 10.84 8.82 -9.81
CA ILE A 285 11.97 8.85 -8.87
C ILE A 285 11.47 8.99 -7.42
N GLU A 286 10.54 9.91 -7.16
CA GLU A 286 9.92 10.11 -5.84
C GLU A 286 9.18 8.86 -5.34
N GLY A 287 8.63 8.06 -6.24
CA GLY A 287 7.93 6.82 -5.93
C GLY A 287 8.75 5.84 -5.08
N LEU A 288 10.08 5.87 -5.21
CA LEU A 288 10.98 5.07 -4.37
C LEU A 288 10.95 5.55 -2.91
N VAL A 289 11.02 6.86 -2.68
CA VAL A 289 10.95 7.44 -1.34
C VAL A 289 9.56 7.23 -0.73
N TYR A 290 8.50 7.43 -1.53
CA TYR A 290 7.13 7.18 -1.09
C TYR A 290 6.93 5.73 -0.63
N THR A 291 7.40 4.75 -1.42
CA THR A 291 7.29 3.32 -1.09
C THR A 291 8.01 2.99 0.22
N ALA A 292 9.18 3.59 0.45
CA ALA A 292 9.91 3.44 1.70
C ALA A 292 9.11 4.00 2.88
N MET A 293 8.56 5.22 2.76
CA MET A 293 7.76 5.85 3.83
C MET A 293 6.44 5.13 4.08
N ASN A 294 5.73 4.70 3.03
CA ASN A 294 4.45 3.99 3.15
C ASN A 294 4.60 2.65 3.89
N SER A 295 5.78 2.04 3.84
CA SER A 295 6.09 0.83 4.61
C SER A 295 5.96 1.04 6.13
N TYR A 296 6.17 2.26 6.62
CA TYR A 296 5.99 2.61 8.03
C TYR A 296 4.53 2.64 8.48
N LEU A 297 3.56 2.83 7.59
CA LEU A 297 2.14 2.66 7.89
C LEU A 297 1.85 1.23 8.40
N HIS A 298 2.42 0.21 7.73
CA HIS A 298 2.26 -1.19 8.15
C HIS A 298 2.94 -1.48 9.49
N ALA A 299 4.13 -0.93 9.73
CA ALA A 299 4.82 -1.06 11.00
C ALA A 299 4.04 -0.37 12.13
N SER A 300 3.60 0.86 11.91
CA SER A 300 2.80 1.61 12.87
C SER A 300 1.53 0.87 13.25
N THR A 301 0.82 0.32 12.27
CA THR A 301 -0.40 -0.49 12.50
C THR A 301 -0.09 -1.74 13.33
N THR A 302 0.97 -2.48 12.99
CA THR A 302 1.32 -3.74 13.67
C THR A 302 1.80 -3.49 15.10
N PHE A 303 2.78 -2.61 15.30
CA PHE A 303 3.33 -2.33 16.62
C PHE A 303 2.30 -1.69 17.55
N THR A 304 1.52 -0.74 17.06
CA THR A 304 0.45 -0.11 17.84
C THR A 304 -0.64 -1.12 18.17
N GLY A 305 -1.06 -1.95 17.19
CA GLY A 305 -2.09 -2.97 17.37
C GLY A 305 -1.70 -4.03 18.41
N GLN A 306 -0.48 -4.57 18.32
CA GLN A 306 0.00 -5.55 19.32
C GLN A 306 0.13 -4.94 20.72
N ASN A 307 0.68 -3.74 20.85
CA ASN A 307 0.81 -3.09 22.16
C ASN A 307 -0.54 -2.64 22.73
N TYR A 308 -1.53 -2.34 21.88
CA TYR A 308 -2.90 -2.10 22.31
C TYR A 308 -3.56 -3.39 22.83
N GLY A 309 -3.40 -4.50 22.12
CA GLY A 309 -3.87 -5.81 22.59
C GLY A 309 -3.22 -6.23 23.91
N ALA A 310 -1.93 -5.99 24.07
CA ALA A 310 -1.18 -6.25 25.29
C ALA A 310 -1.49 -5.28 26.45
N LYS A 311 -2.39 -4.31 26.26
CA LYS A 311 -2.77 -3.30 27.27
C LYS A 311 -1.56 -2.46 27.79
N LYS A 312 -0.57 -2.17 26.92
CA LYS A 312 0.67 -1.44 27.28
C LYS A 312 0.65 -0.01 26.73
N PRO A 313 -0.06 0.96 27.38
CA PRO A 313 -0.26 2.31 26.83
C PRO A 313 1.04 3.07 26.62
N ASP A 314 2.00 2.98 27.55
CA ASP A 314 3.27 3.68 27.41
C ASP A 314 4.12 3.14 26.25
N ARG A 315 3.99 1.85 25.93
CA ARG A 315 4.63 1.28 24.72
C ARG A 315 3.92 1.70 23.43
N ILE A 316 2.59 1.88 23.45
CA ILE A 316 1.87 2.48 22.32
C ILE A 316 2.48 3.84 21.98
N LYS A 317 2.62 4.72 22.99
CA LYS A 317 3.23 6.06 22.79
C LYS A 317 4.65 5.98 22.23
N LYS A 318 5.49 5.11 22.81
CA LYS A 318 6.88 4.92 22.37
C LYS A 318 6.96 4.34 20.96
N SER A 319 6.10 3.36 20.60
CA SER A 319 6.10 2.78 19.26
C SER A 319 5.71 3.81 18.19
N ILE A 320 4.69 4.63 18.45
CA ILE A 320 4.29 5.73 17.56
C ILE A 320 5.44 6.73 17.41
N PHE A 321 6.05 7.15 18.51
CA PHE A 321 7.17 8.12 18.48
C PHE A 321 8.35 7.60 17.64
N TYR A 322 8.80 6.36 17.87
CA TYR A 322 9.93 5.81 17.11
C TYR A 322 9.59 5.55 15.64
N THR A 323 8.35 5.17 15.34
CA THR A 323 7.92 4.98 13.95
C THR A 323 7.88 6.32 13.21
N VAL A 324 7.36 7.37 13.86
CA VAL A 324 7.35 8.74 13.33
C VAL A 324 8.78 9.28 13.14
N LEU A 325 9.66 9.07 14.13
CA LEU A 325 11.06 9.50 14.02
C LEU A 325 11.76 8.82 12.84
N GLN A 326 11.57 7.51 12.67
CA GLN A 326 12.22 6.77 11.58
C GLN A 326 11.67 7.17 10.22
N VAL A 327 10.35 7.35 10.05
CA VAL A 327 9.78 7.78 8.78
C VAL A 327 10.20 9.22 8.43
N PHE A 328 10.35 10.09 9.43
CA PHE A 328 10.91 11.42 9.22
C PHE A 328 12.34 11.33 8.69
N ILE A 329 13.20 10.51 9.32
CA ILE A 329 14.58 10.32 8.87
C ILE A 329 14.61 9.76 7.44
N VAL A 330 13.83 8.73 7.15
CA VAL A 330 13.79 8.11 5.81
C VAL A 330 13.22 9.06 4.77
N GLY A 331 12.14 9.78 5.08
CA GLY A 331 11.50 10.72 4.16
C GLY A 331 12.36 11.96 3.91
N PHE A 332 12.91 12.56 4.96
CA PHE A 332 13.71 13.79 4.81
C PHE A 332 15.13 13.48 4.32
N VAL A 333 15.88 12.64 5.04
CA VAL A 333 17.27 12.33 4.65
C VAL A 333 17.32 11.54 3.34
N GLY A 334 16.44 10.53 3.19
CA GLY A 334 16.33 9.78 1.93
C GLY A 334 15.89 10.68 0.77
N GLY A 335 14.95 11.58 1.01
CA GLY A 335 14.53 12.61 0.04
C GLY A 335 15.70 13.51 -0.38
N GLN A 336 16.48 14.03 0.57
CA GLN A 336 17.64 14.88 0.24
C GLN A 336 18.75 14.11 -0.49
N ILE A 337 18.98 12.84 -0.17
CA ILE A 337 19.93 11.99 -0.92
C ILE A 337 19.48 11.84 -2.38
N ILE A 338 18.19 11.51 -2.60
CA ILE A 338 17.64 11.38 -3.95
C ILE A 338 17.68 12.72 -4.69
N ASN A 339 17.40 13.83 -4.01
CA ASN A 339 17.50 15.17 -4.60
C ASN A 339 18.94 15.53 -5.01
N PHE A 340 19.92 15.18 -4.20
CA PHE A 340 21.35 15.39 -4.51
C PHE A 340 21.78 14.62 -5.77
N PHE A 341 21.26 13.41 -5.97
CA PHE A 341 21.48 12.62 -7.18
C PHE A 341 20.40 12.85 -8.25
N GLY A 342 19.62 13.91 -8.16
CA GLY A 342 18.46 14.17 -9.01
C GLY A 342 18.80 14.25 -10.49
N GLU A 343 19.83 15.00 -10.87
CA GLU A 343 20.24 15.16 -12.27
C GLU A 343 20.71 13.82 -12.90
N PRO A 344 21.65 13.05 -12.31
CA PRO A 344 21.98 11.73 -12.80
C PRO A 344 20.78 10.77 -12.92
N LEU A 345 19.87 10.81 -11.96
CA LEU A 345 18.68 9.94 -11.98
C LEU A 345 17.68 10.37 -13.06
N ALA A 346 17.44 11.67 -13.22
CA ALA A 346 16.54 12.19 -14.24
C ALA A 346 17.08 11.96 -15.65
N SER A 347 18.41 12.05 -15.83
CA SER A 347 19.07 11.81 -17.12
C SER A 347 18.86 10.39 -17.66
N LEU A 348 18.56 9.41 -16.81
CA LEU A 348 18.23 8.04 -17.24
C LEU A 348 16.91 7.95 -18.01
N TYR A 349 16.04 8.94 -17.86
CA TYR A 349 14.71 8.99 -18.46
C TYR A 349 14.62 9.92 -19.68
N ILE A 350 15.64 10.75 -19.92
CA ILE A 350 15.63 11.76 -20.99
C ILE A 350 16.54 11.29 -22.13
N ASP A 351 16.02 11.30 -23.36
CA ASP A 351 16.85 11.00 -24.53
C ASP A 351 17.92 12.09 -24.69
N ALA A 352 19.15 11.67 -24.94
CA ALA A 352 20.28 12.58 -25.13
C ALA A 352 20.07 13.56 -26.31
N ASN A 353 19.27 13.16 -27.30
CA ASN A 353 18.98 13.91 -28.53
C ASN A 353 17.67 14.71 -28.47
N ASP A 354 16.94 14.69 -27.34
CA ASP A 354 15.71 15.47 -27.21
C ASP A 354 16.01 16.98 -27.25
N PRO A 355 15.43 17.75 -28.22
CA PRO A 355 15.63 19.19 -28.31
C PRO A 355 15.14 19.95 -27.06
N ASN A 356 14.23 19.38 -26.28
CA ASN A 356 13.68 19.96 -25.06
C ASN A 356 14.35 19.42 -23.77
N LYS A 357 15.45 18.69 -23.90
CA LYS A 357 16.12 18.02 -22.77
C LYS A 357 16.36 18.93 -21.57
N GLU A 358 16.90 20.16 -21.82
CA GLU A 358 17.20 21.10 -20.74
C GLU A 358 15.94 21.58 -20.01
N ALA A 359 14.87 21.89 -20.75
CA ALA A 359 13.59 22.31 -20.15
C ALA A 359 12.92 21.20 -19.36
N VAL A 360 12.90 19.97 -19.89
CA VAL A 360 12.37 18.79 -19.19
C VAL A 360 13.18 18.47 -17.94
N MET A 361 14.51 18.55 -18.02
CA MET A 361 15.40 18.36 -16.88
C MET A 361 15.16 19.41 -15.81
N ALA A 362 15.06 20.69 -16.18
CA ALA A 362 14.79 21.78 -15.25
C ALA A 362 13.46 21.58 -14.51
N ALA A 363 12.38 21.26 -15.24
CA ALA A 363 11.06 21.00 -14.66
C ALA A 363 11.09 19.76 -13.71
N ALA A 364 11.81 18.70 -14.07
CA ALA A 364 11.94 17.52 -13.22
C ALA A 364 12.70 17.84 -11.93
N LEU A 365 13.84 18.52 -12.01
CA LEU A 365 14.66 18.86 -10.84
C LEU A 365 13.97 19.86 -9.92
N GLU A 366 13.29 20.85 -10.47
CA GLU A 366 12.53 21.83 -9.71
C GLU A 366 11.42 21.13 -8.89
N LEU A 367 10.63 20.27 -9.52
CA LEU A 367 9.58 19.51 -8.85
C LEU A 367 10.15 18.56 -7.80
N MET A 368 11.21 17.80 -8.13
CA MET A 368 11.87 16.90 -7.19
C MET A 368 12.39 17.65 -5.96
N SER A 369 13.08 18.78 -6.16
CA SER A 369 13.60 19.58 -5.06
C SER A 369 12.49 20.09 -4.14
N PHE A 370 11.39 20.56 -4.70
CA PHE A 370 10.23 21.01 -3.95
C PHE A 370 9.57 19.86 -3.16
N MET A 371 9.23 18.79 -3.86
CA MET A 371 8.47 17.68 -3.27
C MET A 371 9.28 16.90 -2.23
N LEU A 372 10.51 16.51 -2.55
CA LEU A 372 11.35 15.71 -1.65
C LEU A 372 11.70 16.46 -0.36
N SER A 373 11.74 17.80 -0.38
CA SER A 373 11.93 18.62 0.80
C SER A 373 10.74 18.57 1.77
N CYS A 374 9.53 18.31 1.30
CA CYS A 374 8.30 18.28 2.08
C CYS A 374 7.72 16.87 2.26
N TYR A 375 8.29 15.86 1.61
CA TYR A 375 7.69 14.53 1.49
C TYR A 375 7.57 13.80 2.83
N PHE A 376 8.45 14.09 3.80
CA PHE A 376 8.37 13.55 5.16
C PHE A 376 7.02 13.84 5.84
N LEU A 377 6.33 14.95 5.47
CA LEU A 377 4.99 15.27 5.99
C LEU A 377 3.98 14.19 5.61
N CYS A 378 4.02 13.72 4.35
CA CYS A 378 3.21 12.60 3.87
C CYS A 378 3.49 11.33 4.67
N GLY A 379 4.77 10.98 4.84
CA GLY A 379 5.18 9.78 5.57
C GLY A 379 4.74 9.79 7.04
N ILE A 380 4.83 10.93 7.72
CA ILE A 380 4.36 11.08 9.10
C ILE A 380 2.83 10.95 9.14
N MET A 381 2.10 11.59 8.23
CA MET A 381 0.65 11.52 8.15
C MET A 381 0.17 10.08 7.97
N ASP A 382 0.78 9.32 7.05
CA ASP A 382 0.47 7.91 6.84
C ASP A 382 0.79 7.05 8.05
N THR A 383 1.91 7.31 8.73
CA THR A 383 2.32 6.63 9.96
C THR A 383 1.32 6.86 11.09
N LEU A 384 0.83 8.09 11.29
CA LEU A 384 -0.21 8.40 12.27
C LEU A 384 -1.55 7.74 11.91
N SER A 385 -1.89 7.70 10.63
CA SER A 385 -3.06 6.97 10.12
C SER A 385 -2.96 5.47 10.45
N GLY A 386 -1.78 4.87 10.26
CA GLY A 386 -1.48 3.50 10.65
C GLY A 386 -1.63 3.25 12.14
N ALA A 387 -1.15 4.18 12.99
CA ALA A 387 -1.31 4.12 14.43
C ALA A 387 -2.79 4.13 14.84
N MET A 388 -3.58 5.06 14.28
CA MET A 388 -5.02 5.14 14.53
C MET A 388 -5.74 3.85 14.16
N ARG A 389 -5.41 3.26 12.99
CA ARG A 389 -5.94 1.95 12.57
C ARG A 389 -5.55 0.86 13.55
N GLY A 390 -4.27 0.81 13.98
CA GLY A 390 -3.78 -0.14 14.98
C GLY A 390 -4.54 -0.07 16.31
N LEU A 391 -5.00 1.12 16.70
CA LEU A 391 -5.89 1.35 17.85
C LEU A 391 -7.36 0.97 17.60
N GLY A 392 -7.73 0.62 16.37
CA GLY A 392 -9.10 0.26 16.00
C GLY A 392 -9.95 1.40 15.47
N TYR A 393 -9.35 2.51 15.06
CA TYR A 393 -10.04 3.70 14.52
C TYR A 393 -9.64 3.92 13.06
N SER A 394 -10.40 3.38 12.10
CA SER A 394 -10.14 3.55 10.66
C SER A 394 -10.96 4.64 10.01
N VAL A 395 -12.15 4.95 10.56
CA VAL A 395 -13.05 5.97 10.00
C VAL A 395 -12.49 7.39 10.17
N ILE A 396 -11.86 7.68 11.34
CA ILE A 396 -11.30 9.00 11.61
C ILE A 396 -10.18 9.36 10.61
N PRO A 397 -9.15 8.52 10.39
CA PRO A 397 -8.15 8.79 9.35
C PRO A 397 -8.76 8.94 7.96
N MET A 398 -9.75 8.12 7.61
CA MET A 398 -10.43 8.23 6.32
C MET A 398 -11.08 9.60 6.15
N ILE A 399 -11.89 10.07 7.10
CA ILE A 399 -12.58 11.37 7.02
C ILE A 399 -11.57 12.52 6.93
N ILE A 400 -10.53 12.49 7.75
CA ILE A 400 -9.48 13.53 7.74
C ILE A 400 -8.75 13.55 6.39
N SER A 401 -8.40 12.38 5.86
CA SER A 401 -7.72 12.28 4.57
C SER A 401 -8.61 12.73 3.41
N ILE A 402 -9.90 12.40 3.42
CA ILE A 402 -10.84 12.89 2.41
C ILE A 402 -10.94 14.42 2.45
N GLY A 403 -11.12 15.01 3.64
CA GLY A 403 -11.22 16.46 3.80
C GLY A 403 -9.93 17.18 3.44
N ALA A 404 -8.81 16.77 4.06
CA ALA A 404 -7.53 17.45 3.89
C ALA A 404 -6.88 17.21 2.53
N ILE A 405 -7.10 16.05 1.89
CA ILE A 405 -6.43 15.71 0.64
C ILE A 405 -7.40 15.85 -0.54
N CYS A 406 -8.51 15.10 -0.55
CA CYS A 406 -9.35 15.06 -1.74
C CYS A 406 -10.12 16.37 -1.95
N VAL A 407 -10.79 16.88 -0.89
CA VAL A 407 -11.59 18.10 -0.99
C VAL A 407 -10.68 19.32 -1.23
N LEU A 408 -9.61 19.46 -0.45
CA LEU A 408 -8.69 20.61 -0.59
C LEU A 408 -8.03 20.63 -1.98
N ARG A 409 -7.60 19.49 -2.49
CA ARG A 409 -7.00 19.40 -3.84
C ARG A 409 -8.00 19.74 -4.94
N ALA A 410 -9.26 19.31 -4.81
CA ALA A 410 -10.30 19.69 -5.74
C ALA A 410 -10.53 21.22 -5.70
N ILE A 411 -10.66 21.80 -4.52
CA ILE A 411 -10.80 23.27 -4.35
C ILE A 411 -9.59 23.98 -4.98
N TRP A 412 -8.37 23.48 -4.72
CA TRP A 412 -7.14 24.07 -5.27
C TRP A 412 -7.14 24.11 -6.80
N ILE A 413 -7.45 22.98 -7.45
CA ILE A 413 -7.45 22.89 -8.92
C ILE A 413 -8.53 23.75 -9.55
N PHE A 414 -9.73 23.85 -8.95
CA PHE A 414 -10.83 24.60 -9.55
C PHE A 414 -10.79 26.10 -9.27
N TYR A 415 -10.18 26.54 -8.16
CA TYR A 415 -10.25 27.94 -7.73
C TYR A 415 -8.91 28.62 -7.58
N VAL A 416 -7.84 27.91 -7.20
CA VAL A 416 -6.50 28.51 -6.96
C VAL A 416 -5.62 28.38 -8.18
N PHE A 417 -5.55 27.19 -8.77
CA PHE A 417 -4.70 26.95 -9.93
C PHE A 417 -5.00 27.86 -11.14
N PRO A 418 -6.26 28.27 -11.44
CA PRO A 418 -6.52 29.21 -12.54
C PRO A 418 -5.99 30.64 -12.31
N MET A 419 -5.54 30.99 -11.10
CA MET A 419 -4.91 32.29 -10.82
C MET A 419 -3.50 32.31 -11.44
N GLU A 420 -3.13 33.43 -12.07
CA GLU A 420 -1.84 33.58 -12.77
C GLU A 420 -0.63 33.21 -11.90
N GLU A 421 -0.66 33.59 -10.62
CA GLU A 421 0.41 33.30 -9.66
C GLU A 421 0.62 31.79 -9.41
N PHE A 422 -0.42 30.97 -9.56
CA PHE A 422 -0.39 29.53 -9.30
C PHE A 422 -0.47 28.68 -10.57
N HIS A 423 -0.53 29.31 -11.75
CA HIS A 423 -0.66 28.60 -13.03
C HIS A 423 0.70 28.05 -13.52
N SER A 424 1.30 27.19 -12.69
CA SER A 424 2.60 26.55 -12.94
C SER A 424 2.64 25.15 -12.33
N LEU A 425 3.67 24.36 -12.69
CA LEU A 425 3.88 23.03 -12.15
C LEU A 425 4.01 23.08 -10.62
N ILE A 426 4.83 23.96 -10.09
CA ILE A 426 4.98 24.14 -8.63
C ILE A 426 3.70 24.69 -7.99
N GLY A 427 2.98 25.57 -8.68
CA GLY A 427 1.68 26.07 -8.21
C GLY A 427 0.67 24.96 -7.95
N ILE A 428 0.57 23.97 -8.84
CA ILE A 428 -0.26 22.77 -8.60
C ILE A 428 0.27 21.97 -7.41
N TYR A 429 1.58 21.74 -7.35
CA TYR A 429 2.16 20.87 -6.32
C TYR A 429 2.22 21.51 -4.93
N THR A 430 2.05 22.83 -4.82
CA THR A 430 1.95 23.52 -3.52
C THR A 430 0.79 23.02 -2.66
N VAL A 431 -0.26 22.48 -3.26
CA VAL A 431 -1.37 21.85 -2.50
C VAL A 431 -0.94 20.61 -1.70
N TYR A 432 0.14 19.92 -2.09
CA TYR A 432 0.59 18.71 -1.42
C TYR A 432 1.08 18.96 0.00
N PRO A 433 2.12 19.80 0.23
CA PRO A 433 2.58 20.10 1.59
C PRO A 433 1.48 20.75 2.44
N LEU A 434 0.62 21.57 1.84
CA LEU A 434 -0.52 22.18 2.54
C LEU A 434 -1.50 21.10 3.01
N SER A 435 -1.93 20.19 2.13
CA SER A 435 -2.87 19.12 2.44
C SER A 435 -2.28 18.13 3.46
N TRP A 436 -1.00 17.79 3.34
CA TRP A 436 -0.31 16.92 4.29
C TRP A 436 -0.17 17.57 5.66
N SER A 437 0.15 18.87 5.74
CA SER A 437 0.25 19.60 7.01
C SER A 437 -1.09 19.68 7.73
N LEU A 438 -2.18 19.98 7.02
CA LEU A 438 -3.52 19.98 7.60
C LEU A 438 -3.94 18.59 8.08
N GLY A 439 -3.70 17.56 7.25
CA GLY A 439 -3.97 16.17 7.61
C GLY A 439 -3.16 15.71 8.82
N LEU A 440 -1.87 16.08 8.88
CA LEU A 440 -0.97 15.79 9.99
C LEU A 440 -1.44 16.41 11.31
N ILE A 441 -1.82 17.68 11.29
CA ILE A 441 -2.34 18.39 12.48
C ILE A 441 -3.63 17.72 12.96
N ALA A 442 -4.57 17.49 12.05
CA ALA A 442 -5.88 16.89 12.39
C ALA A 442 -5.71 15.45 12.93
N LEU A 443 -4.85 14.63 12.31
CA LEU A 443 -4.54 13.29 12.78
C LEU A 443 -3.80 13.31 14.12
N GLY A 444 -2.85 14.23 14.31
CA GLY A 444 -2.11 14.40 15.55
C GLY A 444 -3.03 14.71 16.74
N ILE A 445 -3.94 15.68 16.56
CA ILE A 445 -4.94 16.04 17.57
C ILE A 445 -5.88 14.84 17.84
N SER A 446 -6.37 14.19 16.80
CA SER A 446 -7.27 13.05 16.93
C SER A 446 -6.60 11.88 17.66
N LEU A 447 -5.36 11.56 17.30
CA LEU A 447 -4.56 10.52 17.95
C LEU A 447 -4.31 10.83 19.42
N PHE A 448 -4.01 12.08 19.76
CA PHE A 448 -3.83 12.52 21.15
C PHE A 448 -5.10 12.32 21.99
N ILE A 449 -6.25 12.69 21.45
CA ILE A 449 -7.56 12.50 22.11
C ILE A 449 -7.84 11.01 22.31
N VAL A 450 -7.69 10.20 21.24
CA VAL A 450 -7.90 8.76 21.28
C VAL A 450 -6.95 8.08 22.28
N TYR A 451 -5.68 8.43 22.23
CA TYR A 451 -4.69 7.89 23.17
C TYR A 451 -5.04 8.18 24.63
N ARG A 452 -5.45 9.43 24.95
CA ARG A 452 -5.89 9.78 26.32
C ARG A 452 -7.09 8.96 26.78
N ARG A 453 -8.09 8.76 25.89
CA ARG A 453 -9.26 7.92 26.20
C ARG A 453 -8.87 6.46 26.45
N ILE A 454 -7.99 5.89 25.62
CA ILE A 454 -7.49 4.53 25.77
C ILE A 454 -6.71 4.40 27.09
N LYS A 455 -5.77 5.32 27.39
CA LYS A 455 -4.99 5.29 28.61
C LYS A 455 -5.90 5.31 29.85
N LYS A 456 -6.91 6.19 29.87
CA LYS A 456 -7.89 6.27 30.97
C LYS A 456 -8.67 4.97 31.14
N LYS A 457 -9.13 4.36 30.02
CA LYS A 457 -9.87 3.10 30.02
C LYS A 457 -9.02 1.96 30.58
N LEU A 458 -7.80 1.79 30.09
CA LEU A 458 -6.89 0.73 30.53
C LEU A 458 -6.51 0.86 32.01
N SER A 459 -6.23 2.09 32.48
CA SER A 459 -5.95 2.32 33.92
C SER A 459 -7.16 2.03 34.81
N ALA A 460 -8.38 2.25 34.35
CA ALA A 460 -9.60 1.89 35.10
C ALA A 460 -9.80 0.36 35.15
N GLU A 461 -9.54 -0.35 34.04
CA GLU A 461 -9.61 -1.81 34.02
C GLU A 461 -8.58 -2.45 34.98
N ASP A 462 -7.34 -1.92 35.01
CA ASP A 462 -6.29 -2.40 35.91
C ASP A 462 -6.67 -2.18 37.38
N SER A 463 -7.25 -1.03 37.73
CA SER A 463 -7.68 -0.76 39.13
C SER A 463 -8.82 -1.68 39.59
N ILE A 464 -9.75 -2.03 38.69
CA ILE A 464 -10.84 -3.00 39.01
C ILE A 464 -10.28 -4.41 39.19
N SER A 465 -9.31 -4.82 38.33
CA SER A 465 -8.70 -6.15 38.46
C SER A 465 -7.92 -6.32 39.78
N LEU A 466 -7.15 -5.30 40.18
CA LEU A 466 -6.41 -5.28 41.45
C LEU A 466 -7.34 -5.31 42.68
N SER A 467 -8.45 -4.56 42.60
CA SER A 467 -9.45 -4.58 43.70
C SER A 467 -10.16 -5.92 43.80
N ALA A 468 -10.41 -6.63 42.68
CA ALA A 468 -11.01 -7.96 42.69
C ALA A 468 -10.05 -9.06 43.17
N GLU A 469 -8.74 -8.92 42.98
CA GLU A 469 -7.71 -9.83 43.53
C GLU A 469 -7.45 -9.58 45.02
N ALA A 470 -7.57 -8.34 45.49
CA ALA A 470 -7.39 -8.00 46.90
C ALA A 470 -8.58 -8.50 47.80
N VAL A 471 -9.72 -8.86 47.20
CA VAL A 471 -10.92 -9.36 47.87
C VAL A 471 -10.96 -10.92 47.92
N LYS A 472 -10.07 -11.58 47.16
CA LYS A 472 -9.85 -13.05 47.22
C LYS A 472 -8.71 -13.41 48.18
#